data_396f7c571d9b75d1e6cff2b2ed68e480
#
_entry.id   396f7c571d9b75d1e6cff2b2ed68e480
#
_cell.length_a   1.000
_cell.length_b   1.000
_cell.length_c   1.000
_cell.angle_alpha   90.00
_cell.angle_beta   90.00
_cell.angle_gamma   90.00
#
_symmetry.space_group_name_H-M   'P 1'
#
loop_
_entity.id
_entity.type
_entity.pdbx_description
1 polymer ?
#
loop_
_entity_poly.entity_id
_entity_poly.type
_entity_poly.pdbx_seq_one_letter_code
_entity_poly.pdbx_strand_id
1 'polypeptide(L)'
;QKDGGSIYYINLSQDEFKLGGSSFAQTLNKIGNDVPTIKDSNFFKKAFNTVQELIKDSQIVAGHDIGSGGLITTLLEMCFADVNLGAKIDFSVFEEKDIIKYLFAENIGIVFQAKDNATIEAKLNANGVSFYKLGNATTEATLDFGPCKLDIVKYRDIWFKTSFLLDQKQ
;
A
#
# COMPACT_ATOMS: atom_id res chain seq x y z
N GLN A 1 -3.48 2.95 -12.85
CA GLN A 1 -3.91 3.34 -14.21
C GLN A 1 -4.48 4.75 -14.20
N LYS A 2 -4.29 5.52 -15.29
CA LYS A 2 -4.72 6.93 -15.40
C LYS A 2 -6.23 7.09 -15.24
N ASP A 3 -6.99 6.21 -15.87
CA ASP A 3 -8.45 6.29 -15.94
C ASP A 3 -9.13 5.35 -14.92
N GLY A 4 -8.39 4.87 -13.94
CA GLY A 4 -8.92 4.08 -12.83
C GLY A 4 -9.57 4.94 -11.76
N GLY A 5 -10.33 4.31 -10.88
CA GLY A 5 -10.89 4.92 -9.69
C GLY A 5 -9.82 5.22 -8.63
N SER A 6 -10.29 5.44 -7.40
CA SER A 6 -9.42 5.77 -6.27
C SER A 6 -8.54 4.59 -5.84
N ILE A 7 -7.51 4.92 -5.09
CA ILE A 7 -6.61 3.97 -4.44
C ILE A 7 -7.14 3.70 -3.02
N TYR A 8 -7.25 2.43 -2.68
CA TYR A 8 -7.76 1.95 -1.40
C TYR A 8 -6.72 1.12 -0.66
N TYR A 9 -6.79 1.15 0.66
CA TYR A 9 -6.00 0.31 1.55
C TYR A 9 -6.91 -0.46 2.50
N ILE A 10 -6.66 -1.74 2.66
CA ILE A 10 -7.29 -2.60 3.67
C ILE A 10 -6.20 -3.11 4.61
N ASN A 11 -6.29 -2.75 5.89
CA ASN A 11 -5.46 -3.35 6.93
C ASN A 11 -6.06 -4.71 7.32
N LEU A 12 -5.54 -5.77 6.72
CA LEU A 12 -6.01 -7.14 6.97
C LEU A 12 -5.66 -7.63 8.38
N SER A 13 -4.67 -7.03 9.03
CA SER A 13 -4.26 -7.42 10.38
C SER A 13 -5.24 -6.96 11.47
N GLN A 14 -5.99 -5.88 11.23
CA GLN A 14 -6.82 -5.19 12.23
C GLN A 14 -6.03 -4.81 13.51
N ASP A 15 -4.71 -4.71 13.39
CA ASP A 15 -3.82 -4.28 14.46
C ASP A 15 -3.41 -2.83 14.27
N GLU A 16 -2.95 -2.19 15.32
CA GLU A 16 -2.29 -0.88 15.28
C GLU A 16 -1.04 -0.93 14.40
N PHE A 17 -0.63 0.21 13.89
CA PHE A 17 0.62 0.32 13.13
C PHE A 17 1.82 0.16 14.05
N LYS A 18 2.60 -0.89 13.85
CA LYS A 18 3.73 -1.29 14.68
C LYS A 18 4.99 -1.46 13.86
N LEU A 19 6.11 -0.96 14.36
CA LEU A 19 7.39 -0.93 13.63
C LEU A 19 8.34 -2.07 14.00
N GLY A 20 8.00 -2.91 14.98
CA GLY A 20 8.85 -4.03 15.38
C GLY A 20 9.02 -5.03 14.23
N GLY A 21 10.26 -5.45 14.00
CA GLY A 21 10.63 -6.36 12.92
C GLY A 21 10.65 -5.74 11.52
N SER A 22 10.18 -4.50 11.35
CA SER A 22 10.11 -3.86 10.03
C SER A 22 11.49 -3.57 9.44
N SER A 23 11.55 -3.48 8.11
CA SER A 23 12.74 -3.04 7.38
C SER A 23 13.19 -1.65 7.83
N PHE A 24 12.24 -0.75 8.17
CA PHE A 24 12.56 0.55 8.73
C PHE A 24 13.34 0.44 10.06
N ALA A 25 12.89 -0.41 10.99
CA ALA A 25 13.60 -0.62 12.25
C ALA A 25 15.01 -1.18 12.01
N GLN A 26 15.16 -2.09 11.05
CA GLN A 26 16.44 -2.68 10.67
C GLN A 26 17.42 -1.65 10.11
N THR A 27 16.96 -0.67 9.30
CA THR A 27 17.82 0.42 8.79
C THR A 27 18.39 1.29 9.92
N LEU A 28 17.72 1.30 11.07
CA LEU A 28 18.17 2.01 12.28
C LEU A 28 18.98 1.10 13.24
N ASN A 29 19.37 -0.11 12.80
CA ASN A 29 20.00 -1.13 13.62
C ASN A 29 19.17 -1.49 14.88
N LYS A 30 17.85 -1.51 14.74
CA LYS A 30 16.88 -1.87 15.78
C LYS A 30 15.95 -2.96 15.27
N ILE A 31 15.50 -3.84 16.15
CA ILE A 31 14.49 -4.83 15.80
C ILE A 31 13.12 -4.37 16.33
N GLY A 32 13.08 -3.85 17.56
CA GLY A 32 11.84 -3.55 18.25
C GLY A 32 11.14 -4.83 18.76
N ASN A 33 10.26 -4.68 19.74
CA ASN A 33 9.55 -5.81 20.38
C ASN A 33 8.06 -5.83 20.02
N ASP A 34 7.54 -4.74 19.48
CA ASP A 34 6.12 -4.57 19.18
C ASP A 34 5.86 -4.77 17.69
N VAL A 35 5.54 -6.01 17.33
CA VAL A 35 5.30 -6.43 15.94
C VAL A 35 3.80 -6.48 15.64
N PRO A 36 3.37 -6.17 14.40
CA PRO A 36 1.98 -6.32 14.00
C PRO A 36 1.58 -7.81 13.96
N THR A 37 0.36 -8.08 14.38
CA THR A 37 -0.21 -9.44 14.37
C THR A 37 -1.64 -9.42 13.83
N ILE A 38 -2.14 -10.56 13.35
CA ILE A 38 -3.55 -10.67 12.96
C ILE A 38 -4.41 -10.71 14.21
N LYS A 39 -5.25 -9.69 14.43
CA LYS A 39 -6.13 -9.60 15.60
C LYS A 39 -7.46 -10.32 15.39
N ASP A 40 -7.95 -10.34 14.16
CA ASP A 40 -9.22 -10.99 13.80
C ASP A 40 -9.04 -11.85 12.54
N SER A 41 -8.91 -13.16 12.73
CA SER A 41 -8.77 -14.11 11.62
C SER A 41 -10.04 -14.25 10.77
N ASN A 42 -11.22 -13.99 11.34
CA ASN A 42 -12.48 -14.01 10.60
C ASN A 42 -12.58 -12.79 9.68
N PHE A 43 -12.20 -11.63 10.19
CA PHE A 43 -12.07 -10.42 9.34
C PHE A 43 -11.06 -10.64 8.22
N PHE A 44 -9.86 -11.14 8.56
CA PHE A 44 -8.83 -11.45 7.57
C PHE A 44 -9.37 -12.32 6.43
N LYS A 45 -9.96 -13.47 6.76
CA LYS A 45 -10.54 -14.40 5.79
C LYS A 45 -11.63 -13.72 4.94
N LYS A 46 -12.52 -12.98 5.56
CA LYS A 46 -13.62 -12.28 4.91
C LYS A 46 -13.09 -11.21 3.94
N ALA A 47 -12.19 -10.36 4.39
CA ALA A 47 -11.59 -9.30 3.58
C ALA A 47 -10.78 -9.86 2.41
N PHE A 48 -9.95 -10.89 2.66
CA PHE A 48 -9.21 -11.58 1.63
C PHE A 48 -10.14 -12.16 0.54
N ASN A 49 -11.19 -12.88 0.93
CA ASN A 49 -12.14 -13.46 -0.03
C ASN A 49 -12.87 -12.36 -0.84
N THR A 50 -13.26 -11.26 -0.18
CA THR A 50 -13.90 -10.11 -0.87
C THR A 50 -12.97 -9.51 -1.92
N VAL A 51 -11.69 -9.34 -1.60
CA VAL A 51 -10.69 -8.85 -2.57
C VAL A 51 -10.53 -9.83 -3.74
N GLN A 52 -10.47 -11.15 -3.47
CA GLN A 52 -10.39 -12.16 -4.53
C GLN A 52 -11.62 -12.13 -5.47
N GLU A 53 -12.81 -11.91 -4.93
CA GLU A 53 -14.03 -11.74 -5.74
C GLU A 53 -13.92 -10.48 -6.61
N LEU A 54 -13.50 -9.34 -6.05
CA LEU A 54 -13.32 -8.09 -6.78
C LEU A 54 -12.28 -8.22 -7.91
N ILE A 55 -11.22 -9.00 -7.71
CA ILE A 55 -10.24 -9.31 -8.75
C ILE A 55 -10.88 -10.15 -9.87
N LYS A 56 -11.60 -11.22 -9.52
CA LYS A 56 -12.30 -12.07 -10.49
C LYS A 56 -13.31 -11.30 -11.32
N ASP A 57 -14.00 -10.36 -10.69
CA ASP A 57 -15.00 -9.48 -11.32
C ASP A 57 -14.36 -8.32 -12.09
N SER A 58 -13.01 -8.27 -12.18
CA SER A 58 -12.25 -7.22 -12.86
C SER A 58 -12.56 -5.80 -12.34
N GLN A 59 -12.85 -5.68 -11.05
CA GLN A 59 -13.12 -4.40 -10.40
C GLN A 59 -11.85 -3.76 -9.82
N ILE A 60 -10.78 -4.53 -9.64
CA ILE A 60 -9.45 -4.06 -9.25
C ILE A 60 -8.58 -4.00 -10.50
N VAL A 61 -8.03 -2.82 -10.80
CA VAL A 61 -7.23 -2.57 -12.01
C VAL A 61 -5.72 -2.58 -11.74
N ALA A 62 -5.32 -2.44 -10.50
CA ALA A 62 -3.95 -2.59 -10.01
C ALA A 62 -4.01 -2.91 -8.52
N GLY A 63 -3.04 -3.66 -8.00
CA GLY A 63 -3.00 -3.99 -6.57
C GLY A 63 -1.65 -4.55 -6.16
N HIS A 64 -1.33 -4.37 -4.89
CA HIS A 64 -0.10 -4.83 -4.26
C HIS A 64 -0.36 -5.11 -2.77
N ASP A 65 0.24 -6.14 -2.23
CA ASP A 65 0.25 -6.41 -0.79
C ASP A 65 1.27 -5.50 -0.07
N ILE A 66 1.09 -5.32 1.24
CA ILE A 66 2.09 -4.63 2.06
C ILE A 66 3.24 -5.60 2.32
N GLY A 67 4.40 -5.25 1.77
CA GLY A 67 5.64 -5.96 1.94
C GLY A 67 6.67 -5.20 2.78
N SER A 68 7.93 -5.55 2.60
CA SER A 68 9.07 -4.90 3.23
C SER A 68 9.12 -3.41 2.91
N GLY A 69 9.27 -2.58 3.93
CA GLY A 69 9.25 -1.12 3.81
C GLY A 69 7.86 -0.49 3.96
N GLY A 70 6.81 -1.28 4.15
CA GLY A 70 5.48 -0.82 4.52
C GLY A 70 4.70 -0.12 3.39
N LEU A 71 3.68 0.65 3.79
CA LEU A 71 2.74 1.28 2.87
C LEU A 71 3.41 2.23 1.87
N ILE A 72 4.43 2.99 2.29
CA ILE A 72 5.10 3.95 1.40
C ILE A 72 5.84 3.24 0.26
N THR A 73 6.52 2.13 0.56
CA THR A 73 7.22 1.32 -0.44
C THR A 73 6.23 0.68 -1.41
N THR A 74 5.15 0.10 -0.89
CA THR A 74 4.06 -0.49 -1.70
C THR A 74 3.47 0.53 -2.68
N LEU A 75 3.20 1.76 -2.23
CA LEU A 75 2.68 2.82 -3.10
C LEU A 75 3.67 3.24 -4.19
N LEU A 76 4.97 3.29 -3.87
CA LEU A 76 6.03 3.56 -4.85
C LEU A 76 6.12 2.43 -5.90
N GLU A 77 6.14 1.16 -5.45
CA GLU A 77 6.22 -0.01 -6.33
C GLU A 77 5.03 -0.11 -7.27
N MET A 78 3.84 0.24 -6.83
CA MET A 78 2.66 0.34 -7.71
C MET A 78 2.83 1.38 -8.82
N CYS A 79 3.63 2.43 -8.60
CA CYS A 79 3.93 3.46 -9.61
C CYS A 79 5.09 3.06 -10.54
N PHE A 80 5.94 2.10 -10.18
CA PHE A 80 7.13 1.74 -10.97
C PHE A 80 6.80 1.09 -12.31
N ALA A 81 5.61 0.53 -12.48
CA ALA A 81 5.17 -0.09 -13.73
C ALA A 81 4.99 0.93 -14.88
N ASP A 82 4.63 2.18 -14.56
CA ASP A 82 4.55 3.29 -15.52
C ASP A 82 5.01 4.59 -14.85
N VAL A 83 6.24 4.97 -15.12
CA VAL A 83 6.89 6.15 -14.52
C VAL A 83 6.37 7.49 -15.02
N ASN A 84 5.43 7.49 -15.96
CA ASN A 84 4.72 8.71 -16.37
C ASN A 84 3.49 8.97 -15.49
N LEU A 85 3.19 8.05 -14.60
CA LEU A 85 2.08 8.14 -13.64
C LEU A 85 2.64 8.25 -12.22
N GLY A 86 1.86 8.86 -11.37
CA GLY A 86 2.10 8.93 -9.93
C GLY A 86 0.79 8.82 -9.17
N ALA A 87 0.80 9.25 -7.93
CA ALA A 87 -0.41 9.27 -7.11
C ALA A 87 -0.42 10.47 -6.15
N LYS A 88 -1.60 10.98 -5.89
CA LYS A 88 -1.86 11.92 -4.80
C LYS A 88 -2.58 11.19 -3.69
N ILE A 89 -1.97 11.16 -2.52
CA ILE A 89 -2.40 10.36 -1.36
C ILE A 89 -2.73 11.30 -0.21
N ASP A 90 -3.81 11.01 0.47
CA ASP A 90 -4.23 11.68 1.70
C ASP A 90 -4.16 10.69 2.88
N PHE A 91 -3.18 10.89 3.75
CA PHE A 91 -3.01 10.08 4.96
C PHE A 91 -3.79 10.61 6.17
N SER A 92 -4.53 11.72 6.03
CA SER A 92 -5.39 12.23 7.11
C SER A 92 -6.53 11.28 7.46
N VAL A 93 -6.81 10.31 6.60
CA VAL A 93 -7.79 9.23 6.81
C VAL A 93 -7.41 8.29 7.96
N PHE A 94 -6.15 8.27 8.39
CA PHE A 94 -5.70 7.43 9.50
C PHE A 94 -5.91 8.14 10.85
N GLU A 95 -6.34 7.39 11.86
CA GLU A 95 -6.41 7.85 13.24
C GLU A 95 -5.02 7.98 13.87
N GLU A 96 -4.06 7.13 13.47
CA GLU A 96 -2.66 7.21 13.88
C GLU A 96 -2.05 8.54 13.42
N LYS A 97 -1.41 9.24 14.35
CA LYS A 97 -0.81 10.57 14.09
C LYS A 97 0.69 10.51 13.82
N ASP A 98 1.32 9.39 14.16
CA ASP A 98 2.73 9.17 13.86
C ASP A 98 2.88 8.72 12.41
N ILE A 99 3.33 9.66 11.56
CA ILE A 99 3.54 9.43 10.14
C ILE A 99 4.49 8.26 9.87
N ILE A 100 5.51 8.08 10.70
CA ILE A 100 6.48 6.99 10.54
C ILE A 100 5.81 5.63 10.72
N LYS A 101 4.90 5.52 11.68
CA LYS A 101 4.18 4.27 11.92
C LYS A 101 3.35 3.86 10.72
N TYR A 102 2.43 4.70 10.24
CA TYR A 102 1.56 4.27 9.13
C TYR A 102 2.28 4.15 7.79
N LEU A 103 3.40 4.86 7.57
CA LEU A 103 4.19 4.71 6.35
C LEU A 103 5.03 3.44 6.34
N PHE A 104 5.65 3.08 7.46
CA PHE A 104 6.69 2.05 7.51
C PHE A 104 6.32 0.79 8.31
N ALA A 105 5.14 0.74 8.93
CA ALA A 105 4.66 -0.50 9.53
C ALA A 105 4.35 -1.54 8.44
N GLU A 106 4.79 -2.76 8.67
CA GLU A 106 4.61 -3.89 7.76
C GLU A 106 3.40 -4.73 8.22
N ASN A 107 2.30 -4.05 8.58
CA ASN A 107 1.04 -4.72 8.87
C ASN A 107 0.54 -5.43 7.60
N ILE A 108 0.11 -6.68 7.75
CA ILE A 108 -0.49 -7.42 6.64
C ILE A 108 -1.68 -6.63 6.09
N GLY A 109 -1.60 -6.23 4.84
CA GLY A 109 -2.58 -5.39 4.18
C GLY A 109 -2.48 -5.47 2.67
N ILE A 110 -3.41 -4.83 2.02
CA ILE A 110 -3.44 -4.75 0.56
C ILE A 110 -3.80 -3.34 0.12
N VAL A 111 -3.08 -2.84 -0.88
CA VAL A 111 -3.38 -1.58 -1.58
C VAL A 111 -3.86 -1.92 -2.97
N PHE A 112 -4.92 -1.28 -3.43
CA PHE A 112 -5.38 -1.49 -4.79
C PHE A 112 -6.05 -0.25 -5.36
N GLN A 113 -6.06 -0.15 -6.69
CA GLN A 113 -6.81 0.85 -7.43
C GLN A 113 -8.12 0.25 -7.95
N ALA A 114 -9.21 0.93 -7.69
CA ALA A 114 -10.53 0.54 -8.16
C ALA A 114 -10.70 0.80 -9.66
N LYS A 115 -11.57 0.03 -10.32
CA LYS A 115 -12.11 0.38 -11.63
C LYS A 115 -13.25 1.39 -11.46
N ASP A 116 -14.16 1.10 -10.55
CA ASP A 116 -15.27 1.96 -10.17
C ASP A 116 -15.42 2.03 -8.65
N ASN A 117 -15.39 3.24 -8.10
CA ASN A 117 -15.43 3.45 -6.65
C ASN A 117 -16.73 2.96 -6.02
N ALA A 118 -17.87 3.24 -6.66
CA ALA A 118 -19.17 2.91 -6.10
C ALA A 118 -19.35 1.38 -5.96
N THR A 119 -18.93 0.63 -6.98
CA THR A 119 -18.96 -0.83 -6.97
C THR A 119 -18.06 -1.41 -5.88
N ILE A 120 -16.83 -0.90 -5.75
CA ILE A 120 -15.88 -1.35 -4.73
C ILE A 120 -16.43 -1.07 -3.33
N GLU A 121 -16.83 0.17 -3.06
CA GLU A 121 -17.30 0.59 -1.73
C GLU A 121 -18.58 -0.17 -1.34
N ALA A 122 -19.51 -0.37 -2.27
CA ALA A 122 -20.72 -1.16 -2.03
C ALA A 122 -20.39 -2.62 -1.65
N LYS A 123 -19.46 -3.27 -2.39
CA LYS A 123 -19.06 -4.65 -2.14
C LYS A 123 -18.33 -4.80 -0.79
N LEU A 124 -17.39 -3.91 -0.48
CA LEU A 124 -16.66 -3.92 0.80
C LEU A 124 -17.62 -3.71 1.97
N ASN A 125 -18.51 -2.72 1.89
CA ASN A 125 -19.49 -2.44 2.92
C ASN A 125 -20.48 -3.59 3.12
N ALA A 126 -21.00 -4.18 2.04
CA ALA A 126 -21.92 -5.32 2.11
C ALA A 126 -21.30 -6.54 2.82
N ASN A 127 -19.98 -6.72 2.68
CA ASN A 127 -19.23 -7.77 3.35
C ASN A 127 -18.66 -7.33 4.71
N GLY A 128 -18.94 -6.11 5.19
CA GLY A 128 -18.42 -5.57 6.45
C GLY A 128 -16.88 -5.54 6.49
N VAL A 129 -16.25 -5.16 5.38
CA VAL A 129 -14.81 -4.98 5.26
C VAL A 129 -14.49 -3.50 5.41
N SER A 130 -13.77 -3.14 6.47
CA SER A 130 -13.26 -1.78 6.67
C SER A 130 -12.11 -1.48 5.71
N PHE A 131 -12.06 -0.26 5.20
CA PHE A 131 -11.07 0.19 4.24
C PHE A 131 -10.77 1.68 4.40
N TYR A 132 -9.64 2.10 3.86
CA TYR A 132 -9.25 3.51 3.74
C TYR A 132 -9.19 3.89 2.27
N LYS A 133 -9.82 5.00 1.91
CA LYS A 133 -9.70 5.61 0.58
C LYS A 133 -8.55 6.60 0.61
N LEU A 134 -7.42 6.22 0.05
CA LEU A 134 -6.17 6.96 0.18
C LEU A 134 -6.04 8.12 -0.81
N GLY A 135 -6.58 7.99 -2.02
CA GLY A 135 -6.36 9.02 -3.06
C GLY A 135 -6.55 8.51 -4.47
N ASN A 136 -5.86 9.13 -5.42
CA ASN A 136 -6.04 8.83 -6.84
C ASN A 136 -4.71 8.84 -7.59
N ALA A 137 -4.65 8.11 -8.72
CA ALA A 137 -3.55 8.22 -9.66
C ALA A 137 -3.51 9.60 -10.32
N THR A 138 -2.31 10.06 -10.68
CA THR A 138 -2.06 11.34 -11.36
C THR A 138 -1.18 11.14 -12.58
N THR A 139 -1.13 12.14 -13.46
CA THR A 139 -0.23 12.18 -14.62
C THR A 139 1.12 12.85 -14.32
N GLU A 140 1.38 13.15 -13.05
CA GLU A 140 2.68 13.62 -12.59
C GLU A 140 3.47 12.43 -12.06
N ALA A 141 4.74 12.29 -12.45
CA ALA A 141 5.64 11.21 -12.01
C ALA A 141 6.09 11.39 -10.55
N THR A 142 5.14 11.64 -9.67
CA THR A 142 5.37 11.87 -8.23
C THR A 142 4.38 11.11 -7.36
N LEU A 143 4.85 10.62 -6.22
CA LEU A 143 3.99 10.23 -5.11
C LEU A 143 3.88 11.44 -4.18
N ASP A 144 2.72 12.11 -4.22
CA ASP A 144 2.42 13.34 -3.48
C ASP A 144 1.51 13.02 -2.29
N PHE A 145 1.93 13.35 -1.07
CA PHE A 145 1.10 13.24 0.13
C PHE A 145 1.11 14.53 0.96
N GLY A 146 1.13 15.66 0.27
CA GLY A 146 1.02 16.99 0.84
C GLY A 146 2.37 17.56 1.28
N PRO A 147 2.85 17.26 2.48
CA PRO A 147 4.11 17.83 2.97
C PRO A 147 5.35 17.26 2.25
N CYS A 148 5.21 16.17 1.52
CA CYS A 148 6.30 15.51 0.81
C CYS A 148 5.87 15.02 -0.56
N LYS A 149 6.77 15.19 -1.54
CA LYS A 149 6.65 14.64 -2.89
C LYS A 149 7.87 13.79 -3.20
N LEU A 150 7.64 12.54 -3.58
CA LEU A 150 8.69 11.59 -3.96
C LEU A 150 8.71 11.44 -5.49
N ASP A 151 9.89 11.60 -6.09
CA ASP A 151 10.12 11.41 -7.51
C ASP A 151 10.11 9.91 -7.86
N ILE A 152 9.15 9.47 -8.67
CA ILE A 152 8.97 8.05 -9.02
C ILE A 152 10.18 7.51 -9.77
N VAL A 153 10.72 8.26 -10.74
CA VAL A 153 11.87 7.81 -11.55
C VAL A 153 13.08 7.58 -10.66
N LYS A 154 13.37 8.55 -9.78
CA LYS A 154 14.50 8.46 -8.84
C LYS A 154 14.41 7.23 -7.95
N TYR A 155 13.25 6.98 -7.33
CA TYR A 155 13.09 5.86 -6.39
C TYR A 155 13.04 4.52 -7.12
N ARG A 156 12.45 4.44 -8.32
CA ARG A 156 12.53 3.25 -9.16
C ARG A 156 13.98 2.91 -9.51
N ASP A 157 14.79 3.88 -9.92
CA ASP A 157 16.18 3.65 -10.30
C ASP A 157 17.02 3.17 -9.11
N ILE A 158 16.75 3.67 -7.90
CA ILE A 158 17.37 3.15 -6.66
C ILE A 158 16.95 1.70 -6.42
N TRP A 159 15.67 1.39 -6.58
CA TRP A 159 15.12 0.04 -6.39
C TRP A 159 15.70 -0.96 -7.37
N PHE A 160 15.77 -0.62 -8.67
CA PHE A 160 16.35 -1.46 -9.72
C PHE A 160 17.85 -1.69 -9.57
N LYS A 161 18.58 -0.73 -9.01
CA LYS A 161 20.04 -0.82 -8.90
C LYS A 161 20.51 -2.06 -8.16
N THR A 162 19.82 -2.48 -7.14
CA THR A 162 20.19 -3.67 -6.36
C THR A 162 20.03 -4.95 -7.18
N SER A 163 18.90 -5.13 -7.87
CA SER A 163 18.63 -6.28 -8.74
C SER A 163 19.62 -6.32 -9.91
N PHE A 164 19.87 -5.19 -10.55
CA PHE A 164 20.84 -5.08 -11.66
C PHE A 164 22.26 -5.50 -11.24
N LEU A 165 22.71 -5.10 -10.04
CA LEU A 165 24.04 -5.48 -9.53
C LEU A 165 24.14 -6.97 -9.21
N LEU A 166 23.03 -7.61 -8.84
CA LEU A 166 22.99 -9.07 -8.61
C LEU A 166 23.02 -9.84 -9.93
N ASP A 167 22.25 -9.40 -10.93
CA ASP A 167 22.20 -10.03 -12.25
C ASP A 167 23.57 -9.97 -12.99
N GLN A 168 24.33 -8.90 -12.79
CA GLN A 168 25.67 -8.77 -13.38
C GLN A 168 26.75 -9.70 -12.75
N LYS A 169 26.44 -10.31 -11.59
CA LYS A 169 27.37 -11.20 -10.90
C LYS A 169 27.10 -12.70 -11.14
N GLN A 170 26.06 -13.03 -11.91
CA GLN A 170 25.76 -14.38 -12.38
C GLN A 170 26.37 -14.61 -13.77
#